data_63fbb5f343dd7eb8bcb5eb8199702973
#
_entry.id   63fbb5f343dd7eb8bcb5eb8199702973
#
_cell.length_a   1.000
_cell.length_b   1.000
_cell.length_c   1.000
_cell.angle_alpha   90.00
_cell.angle_beta   90.00
_cell.angle_gamma   90.00
#
_symmetry.space_group_name_H-M   'P 1'
#
loop_
_entity.id
_entity.type
_entity.pdbx_description
1 polymer ?
#
loop_
_entity_poly.entity_id
_entity_poly.type
_entity_poly.pdbx_seq_one_letter_code
_entity_poly.pdbx_strand_id
1 'polypeptide(L)'
;MNGLRKLSLMAAMLVCTTWAAVAQKPNIHILATGGTIAGTGASATKTNYTAGQVAISTLLEAVPEVNKIANVTGEQIVKIGSQDMNDAVWLTLAKRINELFSRGDVDGIVITHGTDTMEETAFFLNLTVKSDKPVVLVGAMRPSTAMSADGPLNLYNAVVTAAARESRGKGVVIAMNGLILGAHGAMKTNTVDVQTFQSPNSGALGYVLNGKVFYNMESLKRHTTGSDFDVAHLDKLPKVGIVYSYSNVEADIMTPFLNDGYQGIVHAGVGNGNIHQNLFPMLEKARQQGILVVRSSRVPTGPTTLDAEVDDNKYQFVASQELNPQKARVLLMLALTKTKDWKKIQEYFNVY
;
A
#
# COMPACT_ATOMS: atom_id res chain seq x y z
N MET A 1 -74.56 -38.58 -31.33
CA MET A 1 -74.72 -38.26 -29.92
C MET A 1 -73.46 -38.77 -29.26
N ASN A 2 -72.77 -38.01 -28.48
CA ASN A 2 -71.52 -38.25 -27.71
C ASN A 2 -70.18 -38.40 -28.49
N GLY A 3 -69.60 -37.26 -28.80
CA GLY A 3 -68.23 -37.18 -29.22
C GLY A 3 -67.32 -36.95 -28.03
N LEU A 4 -66.51 -37.97 -27.69
CA LEU A 4 -65.39 -37.78 -26.73
C LEU A 4 -64.22 -37.12 -27.44
N ARG A 5 -63.94 -35.86 -27.10
CA ARG A 5 -62.69 -35.17 -27.48
C ARG A 5 -61.56 -35.74 -26.66
N LYS A 6 -60.61 -36.39 -27.33
CA LYS A 6 -59.34 -36.77 -26.73
C LYS A 6 -58.44 -35.53 -26.68
N LEU A 7 -58.26 -35.01 -25.48
CA LEU A 7 -57.20 -34.00 -25.21
C LEU A 7 -55.82 -34.71 -25.13
N SER A 8 -54.99 -34.52 -26.12
CA SER A 8 -53.56 -34.92 -26.04
C SER A 8 -52.81 -33.88 -25.27
N LEU A 9 -52.44 -34.21 -24.05
CA LEU A 9 -51.42 -33.40 -23.27
C LEU A 9 -50.03 -33.68 -23.88
N MET A 10 -49.52 -32.76 -24.68
CA MET A 10 -48.07 -32.70 -24.96
C MET A 10 -47.37 -32.09 -23.74
N ALA A 11 -46.80 -32.95 -22.92
CA ALA A 11 -45.84 -32.54 -21.89
C ALA A 11 -44.54 -32.11 -22.57
N ALA A 12 -44.34 -30.80 -22.72
CA ALA A 12 -43.05 -30.24 -23.10
C ALA A 12 -42.09 -30.41 -21.91
N MET A 13 -41.22 -31.40 -21.95
CA MET A 13 -40.09 -31.54 -21.03
C MET A 13 -39.11 -30.43 -21.38
N LEU A 14 -39.13 -29.33 -20.60
CA LEU A 14 -38.08 -28.31 -20.60
C LEU A 14 -36.85 -28.94 -19.95
N VAL A 15 -35.93 -29.44 -20.76
CA VAL A 15 -34.59 -29.85 -20.30
C VAL A 15 -33.86 -28.57 -20.03
N CYS A 16 -33.91 -28.08 -18.79
CA CYS A 16 -32.95 -27.07 -18.28
C CYS A 16 -31.57 -27.71 -18.20
N THR A 17 -30.81 -27.63 -19.28
CA THR A 17 -29.40 -27.88 -19.23
C THR A 17 -28.78 -26.73 -18.41
N THR A 18 -28.63 -26.95 -17.11
CA THR A 18 -27.74 -26.11 -16.28
C THR A 18 -26.32 -26.35 -16.77
N TRP A 19 -25.89 -25.50 -17.69
CA TRP A 19 -24.48 -25.39 -17.94
C TRP A 19 -23.88 -24.88 -16.64
N ALA A 20 -23.25 -25.77 -15.88
CA ALA A 20 -22.30 -25.34 -14.85
C ALA A 20 -21.19 -24.61 -15.58
N ALA A 21 -21.30 -23.28 -15.67
CA ALA A 21 -20.21 -22.46 -16.13
C ALA A 21 -19.04 -22.78 -15.19
N VAL A 22 -18.07 -23.53 -15.65
CA VAL A 22 -16.80 -23.69 -14.93
C VAL A 22 -16.27 -22.26 -14.80
N ALA A 23 -16.32 -21.74 -13.58
CA ALA A 23 -15.89 -20.38 -13.31
C ALA A 23 -14.44 -20.26 -13.80
N GLN A 24 -14.24 -19.43 -14.81
CA GLN A 24 -12.91 -19.20 -15.34
C GLN A 24 -12.02 -18.68 -14.22
N LYS A 25 -10.84 -19.27 -14.06
CA LYS A 25 -9.86 -18.79 -13.07
C LYS A 25 -9.53 -17.32 -13.34
N PRO A 26 -9.45 -16.48 -12.32
CA PRO A 26 -9.06 -15.09 -12.50
C PRO A 26 -7.61 -15.00 -13.01
N ASN A 27 -7.33 -13.96 -13.79
CA ASN A 27 -6.01 -13.67 -14.30
C ASN A 27 -5.29 -12.73 -13.33
N ILE A 28 -4.28 -13.23 -12.64
CA ILE A 28 -3.49 -12.47 -11.68
C ILE A 28 -2.13 -12.15 -12.29
N HIS A 29 -1.76 -10.88 -12.27
CA HIS A 29 -0.46 -10.42 -12.77
C HIS A 29 0.46 -10.02 -11.63
N ILE A 30 1.68 -10.56 -11.60
CA ILE A 30 2.67 -10.27 -10.54
C ILE A 30 3.66 -9.24 -11.05
N LEU A 31 3.80 -8.14 -10.31
CA LEU A 31 4.81 -7.10 -10.54
C LEU A 31 5.93 -7.29 -9.52
N ALA A 32 7.10 -7.72 -9.96
CA ALA A 32 8.22 -7.98 -9.06
C ALA A 32 9.12 -6.74 -8.91
N THR A 33 9.37 -6.32 -7.67
CA THR A 33 10.30 -5.22 -7.38
C THR A 33 11.59 -5.66 -6.68
N GLY A 34 11.65 -6.91 -6.22
CA GLY A 34 12.80 -7.46 -5.49
C GLY A 34 12.45 -7.78 -4.03
N GLY A 35 13.29 -7.33 -3.11
CA GLY A 35 13.09 -7.52 -1.66
C GLY A 35 13.53 -8.89 -1.13
N THR A 36 13.25 -9.15 0.16
CA THR A 36 13.66 -10.36 0.89
C THR A 36 12.97 -11.64 0.37
N ILE A 37 11.74 -11.53 -0.10
CA ILE A 37 11.00 -12.67 -0.68
C ILE A 37 11.75 -13.27 -1.88
N ALA A 38 12.50 -12.44 -2.60
CA ALA A 38 13.42 -12.83 -3.66
C ALA A 38 14.88 -12.85 -3.20
N GLY A 39 15.13 -12.88 -1.88
CA GLY A 39 16.46 -12.87 -1.29
C GLY A 39 17.02 -14.25 -1.07
N THR A 40 18.36 -14.39 -1.19
CA THR A 40 19.11 -15.61 -0.90
C THR A 40 20.19 -15.32 0.13
N GLY A 41 20.32 -16.21 1.12
CA GLY A 41 21.38 -16.18 2.12
C GLY A 41 22.28 -17.41 2.02
N ALA A 42 23.52 -17.28 2.45
CA ALA A 42 24.50 -18.38 2.47
C ALA A 42 24.23 -19.41 3.57
N SER A 43 23.33 -19.14 4.51
CA SER A 43 23.03 -20.01 5.66
C SER A 43 21.55 -19.98 6.00
N ALA A 44 20.98 -21.15 6.28
CA ALA A 44 19.57 -21.29 6.68
C ALA A 44 19.25 -20.72 8.08
N THR A 45 20.27 -20.44 8.91
CA THR A 45 20.13 -20.04 10.32
C THR A 45 20.65 -18.64 10.61
N LYS A 46 21.23 -17.94 9.63
CA LYS A 46 21.75 -16.58 9.79
C LYS A 46 20.85 -15.57 9.09
N THR A 47 20.83 -14.35 9.58
CA THR A 47 19.99 -13.25 9.06
C THR A 47 20.61 -12.49 7.89
N ASN A 48 21.90 -12.74 7.56
CA ASN A 48 22.56 -12.08 6.43
C ASN A 48 22.15 -12.71 5.09
N TYR A 49 21.66 -11.90 4.18
CA TYR A 49 21.20 -12.29 2.84
C TYR A 49 21.34 -11.12 1.85
N THR A 50 21.27 -11.43 0.56
CA THR A 50 21.17 -10.41 -0.49
C THR A 50 19.75 -10.39 -1.05
N ALA A 51 19.09 -9.24 -0.98
CA ALA A 51 17.72 -9.05 -1.45
C ALA A 51 17.64 -9.07 -2.99
N GLY A 52 16.47 -9.44 -3.53
CA GLY A 52 16.16 -9.32 -4.95
C GLY A 52 16.96 -10.25 -5.89
N GLN A 53 17.51 -11.35 -5.42
CA GLN A 53 18.35 -12.24 -6.25
C GLN A 53 17.54 -13.23 -7.10
N VAL A 54 16.36 -13.63 -6.65
CA VAL A 54 15.53 -14.68 -7.26
C VAL A 54 14.60 -14.06 -8.30
N ALA A 55 14.54 -14.66 -9.48
CA ALA A 55 13.61 -14.27 -10.54
C ALA A 55 12.16 -14.65 -10.17
N ILE A 56 11.18 -13.95 -10.75
CA ILE A 56 9.77 -14.23 -10.52
C ILE A 56 9.37 -15.65 -10.89
N SER A 57 9.94 -16.23 -11.96
CA SER A 57 9.70 -17.61 -12.36
C SER A 57 10.03 -18.61 -11.24
N THR A 58 11.18 -18.44 -10.60
CA THR A 58 11.61 -19.30 -9.50
C THR A 58 10.72 -19.14 -8.26
N LEU A 59 10.20 -17.95 -7.99
CA LEU A 59 9.23 -17.74 -6.91
C LEU A 59 7.91 -18.48 -7.20
N LEU A 60 7.44 -18.48 -8.44
CA LEU A 60 6.23 -19.20 -8.85
C LEU A 60 6.43 -20.71 -8.86
N GLU A 61 7.61 -21.19 -9.28
CA GLU A 61 7.98 -22.61 -9.20
C GLU A 61 8.00 -23.13 -7.76
N ALA A 62 8.36 -22.30 -6.79
CA ALA A 62 8.34 -22.65 -5.38
C ALA A 62 6.93 -22.75 -4.77
N VAL A 63 5.89 -22.24 -5.46
CA VAL A 63 4.49 -22.20 -4.99
C VAL A 63 3.53 -22.65 -6.09
N PRO A 64 3.61 -23.88 -6.60
CA PRO A 64 2.79 -24.35 -7.72
C PRO A 64 1.28 -24.33 -7.43
N GLU A 65 0.89 -24.30 -6.15
CA GLU A 65 -0.49 -24.23 -5.68
C GLU A 65 -1.23 -23.01 -6.21
N VAL A 66 -0.55 -21.89 -6.49
CA VAL A 66 -1.17 -20.67 -7.03
C VAL A 66 -1.85 -20.92 -8.37
N ASN A 67 -1.32 -21.87 -9.18
CA ASN A 67 -1.90 -22.24 -10.48
C ASN A 67 -3.25 -22.98 -10.34
N LYS A 68 -3.60 -23.48 -9.16
CA LYS A 68 -4.92 -24.06 -8.89
C LYS A 68 -5.98 -22.97 -8.67
N ILE A 69 -5.55 -21.78 -8.26
CA ILE A 69 -6.41 -20.66 -7.86
C ILE A 69 -6.61 -19.69 -9.04
N ALA A 70 -5.55 -19.33 -9.76
CA ALA A 70 -5.53 -18.30 -10.77
C ALA A 70 -4.66 -18.69 -11.97
N ASN A 71 -4.89 -18.02 -13.11
CA ASN A 71 -3.91 -17.97 -14.19
C ASN A 71 -2.89 -16.88 -13.83
N VAL A 72 -1.68 -17.28 -13.50
CA VAL A 72 -0.66 -16.35 -12.98
C VAL A 72 0.35 -16.03 -14.08
N THR A 73 0.54 -14.74 -14.31
CA THR A 73 1.60 -14.19 -15.18
C THR A 73 2.39 -13.16 -14.36
N GLY A 74 3.51 -12.69 -14.88
CA GLY A 74 4.23 -11.63 -14.17
C GLY A 74 5.39 -11.04 -14.96
N GLU A 75 5.87 -9.91 -14.46
CA GLU A 75 7.00 -9.17 -15.01
C GLU A 75 7.85 -8.56 -13.91
N GLN A 76 9.11 -8.30 -14.25
CA GLN A 76 10.05 -7.63 -13.35
C GLN A 76 10.02 -6.12 -13.63
N ILE A 77 9.58 -5.32 -12.65
CA ILE A 77 9.60 -3.86 -12.74
C ILE A 77 10.98 -3.32 -12.40
N VAL A 78 11.52 -3.78 -11.27
CA VAL A 78 12.85 -3.40 -10.80
C VAL A 78 13.41 -4.51 -9.90
N LYS A 79 14.71 -4.52 -9.70
CA LYS A 79 15.40 -5.51 -8.85
C LYS A 79 16.23 -4.81 -7.79
N ILE A 80 15.58 -4.37 -6.70
CA ILE A 80 16.20 -3.60 -5.63
C ILE A 80 15.82 -4.13 -4.24
N GLY A 81 16.63 -3.81 -3.23
CA GLY A 81 16.19 -3.81 -1.84
C GLY A 81 15.22 -2.66 -1.60
N SER A 82 14.24 -2.84 -0.71
CA SER A 82 13.23 -1.80 -0.52
C SER A 82 13.77 -0.52 0.15
N GLN A 83 14.92 -0.57 0.81
CA GLN A 83 15.62 0.62 1.29
C GLN A 83 16.05 1.57 0.16
N ASP A 84 16.15 1.05 -1.09
CA ASP A 84 16.52 1.82 -2.29
C ASP A 84 15.28 2.22 -3.13
N MET A 85 14.05 2.01 -2.59
CA MET A 85 12.82 2.43 -3.24
C MET A 85 12.82 3.95 -3.46
N ASN A 86 12.25 4.38 -4.59
CA ASN A 86 12.24 5.78 -4.95
C ASN A 86 11.01 6.19 -5.77
N ASP A 87 10.84 7.49 -5.95
CA ASP A 87 9.68 8.10 -6.60
C ASP A 87 9.49 7.61 -8.06
N ALA A 88 10.58 7.37 -8.80
CA ALA A 88 10.51 6.89 -10.19
C ALA A 88 9.92 5.48 -10.27
N VAL A 89 10.28 4.60 -9.34
CA VAL A 89 9.71 3.25 -9.23
C VAL A 89 8.24 3.32 -8.83
N TRP A 90 7.86 4.19 -7.91
CA TRP A 90 6.46 4.39 -7.54
C TRP A 90 5.61 4.85 -8.73
N LEU A 91 6.08 5.86 -9.48
CA LEU A 91 5.39 6.34 -10.68
C LEU A 91 5.27 5.24 -11.74
N THR A 92 6.34 4.46 -11.95
CA THR A 92 6.33 3.33 -12.89
C THR A 92 5.30 2.28 -12.48
N LEU A 93 5.26 1.89 -11.19
CA LEU A 93 4.28 0.94 -10.66
C LEU A 93 2.84 1.44 -10.86
N ALA A 94 2.55 2.68 -10.47
CA ALA A 94 1.19 3.23 -10.58
C ALA A 94 0.72 3.29 -12.03
N LYS A 95 1.57 3.78 -12.94
CA LYS A 95 1.28 3.84 -14.39
C LYS A 95 1.05 2.44 -14.96
N ARG A 96 1.92 1.47 -14.62
CA ARG A 96 1.81 0.10 -15.12
C ARG A 96 0.57 -0.62 -14.60
N ILE A 97 0.22 -0.46 -13.33
CA ILE A 97 -1.00 -1.02 -12.72
C ILE A 97 -2.24 -0.48 -13.44
N ASN A 98 -2.33 0.83 -13.61
CA ASN A 98 -3.46 1.47 -14.29
C ASN A 98 -3.57 1.03 -15.77
N GLU A 99 -2.45 0.88 -16.47
CA GLU A 99 -2.40 0.34 -17.83
C GLU A 99 -2.92 -1.11 -17.89
N LEU A 100 -2.40 -2.00 -17.03
CA LEU A 100 -2.82 -3.40 -16.97
C LEU A 100 -4.34 -3.53 -16.71
N PHE A 101 -4.86 -2.75 -15.78
CA PHE A 101 -6.29 -2.80 -15.49
C PHE A 101 -7.16 -2.21 -16.61
N SER A 102 -6.66 -1.25 -17.38
CA SER A 102 -7.37 -0.68 -18.53
C SER A 102 -7.55 -1.68 -19.68
N ARG A 103 -6.67 -2.66 -19.80
CA ARG A 103 -6.74 -3.71 -20.83
C ARG A 103 -7.91 -4.68 -20.61
N GLY A 104 -8.39 -4.81 -19.40
CA GLY A 104 -9.54 -5.67 -19.06
C GLY A 104 -9.22 -7.16 -18.90
N ASP A 105 -8.04 -7.62 -19.25
CA ASP A 105 -7.61 -9.02 -19.20
C ASP A 105 -6.94 -9.43 -17.87
N VAL A 106 -6.72 -8.48 -16.95
CA VAL A 106 -6.15 -8.70 -15.61
C VAL A 106 -7.24 -8.46 -14.56
N ASP A 107 -7.44 -9.42 -13.67
CA ASP A 107 -8.46 -9.37 -12.60
C ASP A 107 -7.91 -8.88 -11.27
N GLY A 108 -6.62 -9.07 -11.02
CA GLY A 108 -5.94 -8.59 -9.82
C GLY A 108 -4.43 -8.53 -10.00
N ILE A 109 -3.76 -7.74 -9.17
CA ILE A 109 -2.31 -7.56 -9.19
C ILE A 109 -1.72 -7.95 -7.84
N VAL A 110 -0.60 -8.68 -7.86
CA VAL A 110 0.26 -8.92 -6.71
C VAL A 110 1.58 -8.22 -6.94
N ILE A 111 2.12 -7.55 -5.91
CA ILE A 111 3.41 -6.87 -5.98
C ILE A 111 4.34 -7.51 -4.96
N THR A 112 5.40 -8.19 -5.43
CA THR A 112 6.44 -8.66 -4.50
C THR A 112 7.37 -7.50 -4.17
N HIS A 113 7.56 -7.24 -2.88
CA HIS A 113 8.23 -6.04 -2.38
C HIS A 113 9.08 -6.37 -1.14
N GLY A 114 10.15 -5.65 -0.92
CA GLY A 114 10.88 -5.71 0.35
C GLY A 114 10.12 -4.99 1.47
N THR A 115 10.29 -5.46 2.69
CA THR A 115 9.43 -5.05 3.82
C THR A 115 9.72 -3.65 4.36
N ASP A 116 10.91 -3.06 4.12
CA ASP A 116 11.34 -1.82 4.80
C ASP A 116 10.52 -0.59 4.43
N THR A 117 10.13 -0.46 3.15
CA THR A 117 9.32 0.67 2.65
C THR A 117 7.99 0.22 2.03
N MET A 118 7.56 -1.03 2.29
CA MET A 118 6.33 -1.58 1.71
C MET A 118 5.10 -0.75 2.09
N GLU A 119 5.02 -0.24 3.30
CA GLU A 119 3.89 0.58 3.77
C GLU A 119 3.76 1.89 3.01
N GLU A 120 4.89 2.52 2.62
CA GLU A 120 4.93 3.74 1.82
C GLU A 120 4.47 3.47 0.39
N THR A 121 5.00 2.40 -0.23
CA THR A 121 4.60 1.98 -1.57
C THR A 121 3.12 1.60 -1.62
N ALA A 122 2.64 0.85 -0.62
CA ALA A 122 1.23 0.48 -0.53
C ALA A 122 0.33 1.72 -0.42
N PHE A 123 0.70 2.68 0.43
CA PHE A 123 -0.07 3.90 0.60
C PHE A 123 -0.04 4.79 -0.65
N PHE A 124 1.11 4.94 -1.31
CA PHE A 124 1.21 5.66 -2.58
C PHE A 124 0.29 5.06 -3.66
N LEU A 125 0.33 3.73 -3.82
CA LEU A 125 -0.53 3.04 -4.79
C LEU A 125 -2.01 3.11 -4.41
N ASN A 126 -2.33 3.08 -3.11
CA ASN A 126 -3.69 3.24 -2.61
C ASN A 126 -4.31 4.59 -3.01
N LEU A 127 -3.48 5.62 -3.17
CA LEU A 127 -3.89 6.96 -3.58
C LEU A 127 -3.85 7.18 -5.10
N THR A 128 -3.15 6.34 -5.88
CA THR A 128 -2.88 6.61 -7.31
C THR A 128 -3.41 5.56 -8.28
N VAL A 129 -3.78 4.39 -7.82
CA VAL A 129 -4.45 3.36 -8.64
C VAL A 129 -5.90 3.80 -8.92
N LYS A 130 -6.34 3.67 -10.17
CA LYS A 130 -7.67 4.09 -10.65
C LYS A 130 -8.58 2.90 -10.99
N SER A 131 -8.56 1.88 -10.14
CA SER A 131 -9.38 0.68 -10.30
C SER A 131 -9.90 0.18 -8.95
N ASP A 132 -11.04 -0.50 -8.97
CA ASP A 132 -11.58 -1.26 -7.83
C ASP A 132 -11.01 -2.68 -7.74
N LYS A 133 -10.26 -3.11 -8.76
CA LYS A 133 -9.64 -4.45 -8.79
C LYS A 133 -8.56 -4.58 -7.72
N PRO A 134 -8.37 -5.78 -7.14
CA PRO A 134 -7.43 -6.00 -6.06
C PRO A 134 -5.98 -5.69 -6.44
N VAL A 135 -5.28 -4.95 -5.59
CA VAL A 135 -3.82 -4.77 -5.63
C VAL A 135 -3.27 -5.17 -4.28
N VAL A 136 -2.40 -6.18 -4.26
CA VAL A 136 -1.91 -6.82 -3.03
C VAL A 136 -0.40 -6.78 -3.00
N LEU A 137 0.19 -6.07 -2.02
CA LEU A 137 1.62 -6.14 -1.76
C LEU A 137 1.94 -7.34 -0.87
N VAL A 138 3.09 -7.96 -1.12
CA VAL A 138 3.57 -9.10 -0.35
C VAL A 138 5.09 -9.08 -0.24
N GLY A 139 5.59 -9.55 0.87
CA GLY A 139 7.02 -9.69 1.15
C GLY A 139 7.33 -10.89 2.03
N ALA A 140 8.55 -10.93 2.52
CA ALA A 140 8.99 -11.91 3.51
C ALA A 140 9.97 -11.26 4.49
N MET A 141 9.97 -11.71 5.71
CA MET A 141 10.96 -11.33 6.73
C MET A 141 12.17 -12.25 6.71
N ARG A 142 12.02 -13.47 6.21
CA ARG A 142 13.08 -14.46 6.08
C ARG A 142 13.41 -14.70 4.61
N PRO A 143 14.70 -14.77 4.23
CA PRO A 143 15.09 -15.10 2.86
C PRO A 143 14.60 -16.51 2.47
N SER A 144 14.46 -16.76 1.18
CA SER A 144 13.94 -18.03 0.65
C SER A 144 14.77 -19.26 1.08
N THR A 145 16.04 -19.07 1.41
CA THR A 145 16.96 -20.10 1.87
C THR A 145 16.91 -20.33 3.40
N ALA A 146 16.17 -19.52 4.14
CA ALA A 146 16.10 -19.64 5.60
C ALA A 146 15.23 -20.83 6.03
N MET A 147 15.56 -21.42 7.18
CA MET A 147 14.68 -22.36 7.85
C MET A 147 13.36 -21.68 8.21
N SER A 148 12.23 -22.29 7.87
CA SER A 148 10.88 -21.70 8.04
C SER A 148 10.70 -20.36 7.32
N ALA A 149 11.19 -20.24 6.07
CA ALA A 149 10.94 -19.09 5.23
C ALA A 149 9.44 -18.80 5.10
N ASP A 150 9.05 -17.54 5.35
CA ASP A 150 7.64 -17.10 5.33
C ASP A 150 7.14 -16.70 3.93
N GLY A 151 8.06 -16.47 3.00
CA GLY A 151 7.76 -15.99 1.64
C GLY A 151 6.78 -16.85 0.84
N PRO A 152 6.95 -18.19 0.76
CA PRO A 152 6.06 -19.06 -0.02
C PRO A 152 4.60 -18.96 0.40
N LEU A 153 4.31 -19.03 1.70
CA LEU A 153 2.94 -18.94 2.22
C LEU A 153 2.37 -17.52 2.05
N ASN A 154 3.20 -16.50 2.26
CA ASN A 154 2.78 -15.11 2.04
C ASN A 154 2.41 -14.88 0.56
N LEU A 155 3.21 -15.37 -0.39
CA LEU A 155 2.91 -15.27 -1.83
C LEU A 155 1.61 -16.00 -2.20
N TYR A 156 1.42 -17.22 -1.69
CA TYR A 156 0.18 -17.97 -1.87
C TYR A 156 -1.03 -17.16 -1.38
N ASN A 157 -0.96 -16.64 -0.16
CA ASN A 157 -2.04 -15.85 0.45
C ASN A 157 -2.30 -14.54 -0.31
N ALA A 158 -1.26 -13.91 -0.87
CA ALA A 158 -1.42 -12.72 -1.69
C ALA A 158 -2.15 -13.03 -3.00
N VAL A 159 -1.83 -14.15 -3.67
CA VAL A 159 -2.56 -14.58 -4.88
C VAL A 159 -4.00 -14.94 -4.55
N VAL A 160 -4.26 -15.66 -3.43
CA VAL A 160 -5.62 -15.93 -2.93
C VAL A 160 -6.40 -14.63 -2.73
N THR A 161 -5.77 -13.63 -2.08
CA THR A 161 -6.39 -12.33 -1.82
C THR A 161 -6.68 -11.58 -3.12
N ALA A 162 -5.73 -11.56 -4.07
CA ALA A 162 -5.91 -10.88 -5.35
C ALA A 162 -6.97 -11.56 -6.25
N ALA A 163 -7.14 -12.88 -6.11
CA ALA A 163 -8.11 -13.67 -6.87
C ALA A 163 -9.54 -13.60 -6.31
N ALA A 164 -9.70 -13.18 -5.07
CA ALA A 164 -10.99 -13.17 -4.38
C ALA A 164 -11.85 -11.98 -4.82
N ARG A 165 -13.13 -12.24 -5.14
CA ARG A 165 -14.09 -11.17 -5.49
C ARG A 165 -14.32 -10.21 -4.33
N GLU A 166 -14.28 -10.70 -3.11
CA GLU A 166 -14.45 -9.96 -1.87
C GLU A 166 -13.36 -8.91 -1.64
N SER A 167 -12.23 -9.04 -2.34
CA SER A 167 -11.11 -8.08 -2.28
C SER A 167 -11.31 -6.85 -3.20
N ARG A 168 -12.32 -6.89 -4.08
CA ARG A 168 -12.63 -5.71 -4.92
C ARG A 168 -13.14 -4.57 -4.06
N GLY A 169 -12.71 -3.35 -4.37
CA GLY A 169 -13.10 -2.15 -3.65
C GLY A 169 -12.49 -2.00 -2.24
N LYS A 170 -11.55 -2.87 -1.85
CA LYS A 170 -10.87 -2.78 -0.54
C LYS A 170 -9.62 -1.87 -0.54
N GLY A 171 -9.35 -1.22 -1.67
CA GLY A 171 -8.12 -0.43 -1.86
C GLY A 171 -6.90 -1.33 -2.08
N VAL A 172 -5.73 -0.74 -1.91
CA VAL A 172 -4.47 -1.49 -1.91
C VAL A 172 -4.25 -2.10 -0.53
N VAL A 173 -3.90 -3.38 -0.49
CA VAL A 173 -3.70 -4.11 0.75
C VAL A 173 -2.31 -4.76 0.82
N ILE A 174 -1.86 -5.06 2.03
CA ILE A 174 -0.66 -5.86 2.30
C ILE A 174 -1.12 -7.22 2.84
N ALA A 175 -0.67 -8.32 2.20
CA ALA A 175 -0.93 -9.68 2.65
C ALA A 175 0.36 -10.26 3.25
N MET A 176 0.43 -10.33 4.56
CA MET A 176 1.61 -10.81 5.31
C MET A 176 1.16 -11.62 6.53
N ASN A 177 1.85 -12.73 6.79
CA ASN A 177 1.61 -13.58 7.97
C ASN A 177 0.12 -13.95 8.18
N GLY A 178 -0.60 -14.23 7.09
CA GLY A 178 -2.02 -14.58 7.11
C GLY A 178 -2.99 -13.41 7.28
N LEU A 179 -2.51 -12.20 7.56
CA LEU A 179 -3.34 -11.00 7.70
C LEU A 179 -3.47 -10.25 6.37
N ILE A 180 -4.63 -9.58 6.21
CA ILE A 180 -4.88 -8.61 5.13
C ILE A 180 -5.00 -7.23 5.78
N LEU A 181 -4.04 -6.36 5.49
CA LEU A 181 -3.90 -5.05 6.10
C LEU A 181 -4.16 -3.96 5.05
N GLY A 182 -5.02 -3.00 5.35
CA GLY A 182 -5.24 -1.85 4.48
C GLY A 182 -4.03 -0.91 4.44
N ALA A 183 -3.69 -0.40 3.27
CA ALA A 183 -2.51 0.45 3.07
C ALA A 183 -2.45 1.68 3.98
N HIS A 184 -3.61 2.26 4.35
CA HIS A 184 -3.66 3.40 5.27
C HIS A 184 -3.10 3.06 6.64
N GLY A 185 -3.56 1.95 7.25
CA GLY A 185 -3.21 1.56 8.63
C GLY A 185 -1.97 0.68 8.74
N ALA A 186 -1.58 -0.02 7.67
CA ALA A 186 -0.48 -0.99 7.71
C ALA A 186 0.86 -0.35 8.06
N MET A 187 1.61 -0.96 8.97
CA MET A 187 2.89 -0.45 9.47
C MET A 187 3.83 -1.62 9.75
N LYS A 188 5.13 -1.45 9.45
CA LYS A 188 6.19 -2.37 9.89
C LYS A 188 6.54 -2.05 11.34
N THR A 189 6.06 -2.87 12.28
CA THR A 189 6.19 -2.62 13.73
C THR A 189 7.33 -3.38 14.40
N ASN A 190 7.98 -4.30 13.67
CA ASN A 190 9.10 -5.10 14.19
C ASN A 190 10.19 -5.24 13.13
N THR A 191 11.43 -5.27 13.54
CA THR A 191 12.58 -5.32 12.63
C THR A 191 12.92 -6.73 12.15
N VAL A 192 12.49 -7.78 12.84
CA VAL A 192 12.93 -9.18 12.57
C VAL A 192 11.79 -10.21 12.56
N ASP A 193 10.71 -10.01 13.33
CA ASP A 193 9.61 -10.97 13.43
C ASP A 193 8.80 -11.11 12.14
N VAL A 194 8.32 -12.31 11.84
CA VAL A 194 7.41 -12.53 10.70
C VAL A 194 6.07 -11.85 10.90
N GLN A 195 5.64 -11.64 12.14
CA GLN A 195 4.43 -10.88 12.50
C GLN A 195 4.70 -9.35 12.54
N THR A 196 5.53 -8.86 11.63
CA THR A 196 6.00 -7.48 11.65
C THR A 196 4.96 -6.47 11.18
N PHE A 197 4.11 -6.83 10.22
CA PHE A 197 3.09 -5.91 9.71
C PHE A 197 1.84 -5.96 10.56
N GLN A 198 1.45 -4.80 11.07
CA GLN A 198 0.27 -4.57 11.90
C GLN A 198 -0.48 -3.33 11.39
N SER A 199 -1.71 -3.15 11.84
CA SER A 199 -2.46 -1.89 11.76
C SER A 199 -2.82 -1.46 13.17
N PRO A 200 -1.91 -0.80 13.90
CA PRO A 200 -2.08 -0.58 15.35
C PRO A 200 -3.30 0.26 15.73
N ASN A 201 -3.70 1.21 14.87
CA ASN A 201 -4.84 2.10 15.13
C ASN A 201 -6.19 1.48 14.71
N SER A 202 -6.22 0.65 13.65
CA SER A 202 -7.49 0.22 13.04
C SER A 202 -7.67 -1.31 12.95
N GLY A 203 -6.63 -2.09 13.25
CA GLY A 203 -6.68 -3.55 13.08
C GLY A 203 -6.55 -4.01 11.61
N ALA A 204 -6.56 -5.32 11.42
CA ALA A 204 -6.54 -5.92 10.09
C ALA A 204 -7.92 -5.85 9.43
N LEU A 205 -7.97 -5.63 8.12
CA LEU A 205 -9.23 -5.69 7.35
C LEU A 205 -9.79 -7.12 7.33
N GLY A 206 -8.90 -8.11 7.35
CA GLY A 206 -9.26 -9.51 7.29
C GLY A 206 -8.05 -10.42 7.38
N TYR A 207 -8.26 -11.67 7.01
CA TYR A 207 -7.22 -12.70 7.02
C TYR A 207 -7.45 -13.76 5.94
N VAL A 208 -6.41 -14.53 5.66
CA VAL A 208 -6.49 -15.70 4.78
C VAL A 208 -6.34 -16.97 5.61
N LEU A 209 -7.27 -17.89 5.46
CA LEU A 209 -7.25 -19.19 6.12
C LEU A 209 -7.70 -20.28 5.15
N ASN A 210 -6.92 -21.37 5.05
CA ASN A 210 -7.22 -22.52 4.19
C ASN A 210 -7.57 -22.12 2.73
N GLY A 211 -6.83 -21.16 2.18
CA GLY A 211 -7.01 -20.69 0.81
C GLY A 211 -8.30 -19.88 0.58
N LYS A 212 -8.87 -19.31 1.63
CA LYS A 212 -10.04 -18.43 1.57
C LYS A 212 -9.77 -17.12 2.28
N VAL A 213 -10.32 -16.02 1.74
CA VAL A 213 -10.28 -14.70 2.37
C VAL A 213 -11.49 -14.48 3.27
N PHE A 214 -11.26 -13.80 4.38
CA PHE A 214 -12.29 -13.38 5.32
C PHE A 214 -12.08 -11.92 5.66
N TYR A 215 -13.00 -11.05 5.25
CA TYR A 215 -12.99 -9.64 5.58
C TYR A 215 -13.95 -9.37 6.73
N ASN A 216 -13.47 -8.70 7.77
CA ASN A 216 -14.24 -8.27 8.93
C ASN A 216 -14.49 -6.76 8.93
N MET A 217 -13.65 -6.00 8.20
CA MET A 217 -13.70 -4.54 8.14
C MET A 217 -13.38 -4.03 6.74
N GLU A 218 -13.60 -2.74 6.50
CA GLU A 218 -13.15 -2.02 5.31
C GLU A 218 -12.64 -0.64 5.69
N SER A 219 -11.81 -0.05 4.83
CA SER A 219 -11.34 1.30 5.03
C SER A 219 -12.42 2.30 4.66
N LEU A 220 -12.70 3.25 5.56
CA LEU A 220 -13.57 4.39 5.28
C LEU A 220 -12.81 5.58 4.68
N LYS A 221 -11.48 5.53 4.65
CA LYS A 221 -10.64 6.54 4.02
C LYS A 221 -10.72 6.45 2.51
N ARG A 222 -10.64 7.59 1.81
CA ARG A 222 -10.63 7.62 0.35
C ARG A 222 -9.44 6.87 -0.23
N HIS A 223 -9.68 6.12 -1.29
CA HIS A 223 -8.63 5.38 -1.97
C HIS A 223 -9.00 5.07 -3.43
N THR A 224 -8.07 4.62 -4.19
CA THR A 224 -8.19 4.09 -5.57
C THR A 224 -9.13 4.92 -6.45
N THR A 225 -10.28 4.40 -6.86
CA THR A 225 -11.25 5.10 -7.73
C THR A 225 -11.83 6.38 -7.10
N GLY A 226 -11.88 6.45 -5.77
CA GLY A 226 -12.33 7.63 -5.02
C GLY A 226 -11.23 8.66 -4.75
N SER A 227 -9.98 8.38 -5.16
CA SER A 227 -8.86 9.29 -4.94
C SER A 227 -8.80 10.41 -5.98
N ASP A 228 -8.45 11.63 -5.53
CA ASP A 228 -8.27 12.82 -6.37
C ASP A 228 -6.91 12.83 -7.10
N PHE A 229 -5.98 11.94 -6.75
CA PHE A 229 -4.61 11.97 -7.27
C PHE A 229 -4.48 11.11 -8.53
N ASP A 230 -4.04 11.74 -9.61
CA ASP A 230 -3.68 11.10 -10.88
C ASP A 230 -2.22 11.41 -11.20
N VAL A 231 -1.45 10.35 -11.46
CA VAL A 231 -0.01 10.43 -11.74
C VAL A 231 0.35 10.06 -13.19
N ALA A 232 -0.65 9.87 -14.06
CA ALA A 232 -0.42 9.43 -15.44
C ALA A 232 0.57 10.33 -16.21
N HIS A 233 0.49 11.64 -15.97
CA HIS A 233 1.30 12.65 -16.65
C HIS A 233 2.48 13.17 -15.83
N LEU A 234 2.75 12.58 -14.66
CA LEU A 234 3.84 13.01 -13.80
C LEU A 234 5.13 12.24 -14.11
N ASP A 235 6.24 12.96 -14.31
CA ASP A 235 7.57 12.37 -14.46
C ASP A 235 8.39 12.41 -13.16
N LYS A 236 7.99 13.29 -12.23
CA LYS A 236 8.60 13.44 -10.90
C LYS A 236 7.57 13.91 -9.88
N LEU A 237 7.85 13.62 -8.62
CA LEU A 237 7.08 14.11 -7.49
C LEU A 237 7.72 15.35 -6.85
N PRO A 238 6.96 16.21 -6.17
CA PRO A 238 7.49 17.31 -5.39
C PRO A 238 8.48 16.83 -4.32
N LYS A 239 9.58 17.56 -4.11
CA LYS A 239 10.58 17.21 -3.11
C LYS A 239 10.05 17.52 -1.70
N VAL A 240 9.79 16.47 -0.92
CA VAL A 240 9.34 16.53 0.47
C VAL A 240 10.28 15.70 1.34
N GLY A 241 10.69 16.24 2.48
CA GLY A 241 11.54 15.53 3.43
C GLY A 241 10.92 15.41 4.81
N ILE A 242 11.54 14.58 5.65
CA ILE A 242 11.12 14.35 7.04
C ILE A 242 12.20 14.87 7.96
N VAL A 243 11.83 15.73 8.92
CA VAL A 243 12.67 16.16 10.03
C VAL A 243 12.26 15.39 11.27
N TYR A 244 13.19 14.59 11.81
CA TYR A 244 12.92 13.78 13.00
C TYR A 244 13.34 14.54 14.25
N SER A 245 12.39 14.84 15.14
CA SER A 245 12.61 15.60 16.37
C SER A 245 13.06 14.70 17.53
N TYR A 246 13.94 15.22 18.38
CA TYR A 246 14.47 14.56 19.57
C TYR A 246 14.83 15.61 20.63
N SER A 247 15.19 15.15 21.85
CA SER A 247 15.63 16.04 22.92
C SER A 247 16.86 16.82 22.51
N ASN A 248 16.87 18.15 22.74
CA ASN A 248 17.96 19.05 22.36
C ASN A 248 18.27 19.06 20.85
N VAL A 249 17.25 18.93 20.00
CA VAL A 249 17.41 19.07 18.56
C VAL A 249 17.81 20.49 18.21
N GLU A 250 18.85 20.63 17.39
CA GLU A 250 19.38 21.94 16.97
C GLU A 250 18.74 22.44 15.67
N ALA A 251 18.71 23.76 15.50
CA ALA A 251 18.03 24.38 14.38
C ALA A 251 18.72 24.14 13.01
N ASP A 252 20.02 23.84 13.01
CA ASP A 252 20.83 23.62 11.81
C ASP A 252 20.40 22.41 10.98
N ILE A 253 19.74 21.42 11.61
CA ILE A 253 19.12 20.28 10.91
C ILE A 253 18.13 20.74 9.83
N MET A 254 17.57 21.93 9.96
CA MET A 254 16.61 22.51 9.01
C MET A 254 17.26 23.18 7.79
N THR A 255 18.57 23.44 7.85
CA THR A 255 19.27 24.20 6.80
C THR A 255 19.12 23.61 5.39
N PRO A 256 19.28 22.30 5.16
CA PRO A 256 19.05 21.72 3.83
C PRO A 256 17.62 21.91 3.33
N PHE A 257 16.63 21.79 4.20
CA PHE A 257 15.23 21.94 3.82
C PHE A 257 14.89 23.35 3.31
N LEU A 258 15.55 24.35 3.85
CA LEU A 258 15.34 25.75 3.45
C LEU A 258 16.08 26.13 2.16
N ASN A 259 17.20 25.44 1.86
CA ASN A 259 18.13 25.86 0.79
C ASN A 259 18.10 24.96 -0.45
N ASP A 260 17.69 23.70 -0.36
CA ASP A 260 17.88 22.70 -1.42
C ASP A 260 16.59 22.39 -2.20
N GLY A 261 15.67 23.35 -2.28
CA GLY A 261 14.48 23.27 -3.15
C GLY A 261 13.40 22.31 -2.67
N TYR A 262 13.31 22.06 -1.37
CA TYR A 262 12.16 21.34 -0.80
C TYR A 262 10.88 22.15 -0.94
N GLN A 263 9.78 21.48 -1.25
CA GLN A 263 8.45 22.08 -1.36
C GLN A 263 7.58 21.75 -0.15
N GLY A 264 7.97 20.75 0.62
CA GLY A 264 7.28 20.33 1.84
C GLY A 264 8.23 19.70 2.85
N ILE A 265 7.86 19.83 4.10
CA ILE A 265 8.54 19.26 5.26
C ILE A 265 7.50 18.54 6.11
N VAL A 266 7.77 17.29 6.46
CA VAL A 266 7.04 16.58 7.50
C VAL A 266 7.89 16.62 8.76
N HIS A 267 7.39 17.26 9.80
CA HIS A 267 8.03 17.28 11.11
C HIS A 267 7.55 16.09 11.94
N ALA A 268 8.39 15.07 12.11
CA ALA A 268 8.14 13.95 13.01
C ALA A 268 8.39 14.39 14.46
N GLY A 269 7.41 15.04 15.05
CA GLY A 269 7.48 15.63 16.38
C GLY A 269 7.43 14.62 17.53
N VAL A 270 7.53 15.11 18.74
CA VAL A 270 7.35 14.31 19.95
C VAL A 270 5.88 14.39 20.41
N GLY A 271 5.42 13.38 21.16
CA GLY A 271 4.04 13.37 21.66
C GLY A 271 3.02 13.61 20.53
N ASN A 272 2.11 14.56 20.68
CA ASN A 272 1.11 14.93 19.68
C ASN A 272 1.67 15.84 18.56
N GLY A 273 2.84 15.49 18.01
CA GLY A 273 3.49 16.28 16.97
C GLY A 273 4.09 17.60 17.47
N ASN A 274 4.44 17.68 18.75
CA ASN A 274 4.98 18.88 19.36
C ASN A 274 6.37 19.23 18.81
N ILE A 275 6.61 20.53 18.72
CA ILE A 275 7.78 21.12 18.09
C ILE A 275 8.73 21.66 19.17
N HIS A 276 10.01 21.28 19.10
CA HIS A 276 11.04 21.85 19.96
C HIS A 276 11.22 23.34 19.66
N GLN A 277 11.43 24.16 20.70
CA GLN A 277 11.56 25.62 20.59
C GLN A 277 12.62 26.07 19.55
N ASN A 278 13.71 25.33 19.39
CA ASN A 278 14.77 25.65 18.41
C ASN A 278 14.30 25.49 16.96
N LEU A 279 13.32 24.62 16.70
CA LEU A 279 12.83 24.35 15.32
C LEU A 279 11.72 25.32 14.89
N PHE A 280 10.99 25.91 15.83
CA PHE A 280 9.85 26.79 15.52
C PHE A 280 10.21 27.91 14.55
N PRO A 281 11.26 28.74 14.80
CA PRO A 281 11.62 29.84 13.89
C PRO A 281 12.00 29.35 12.48
N MET A 282 12.59 28.15 12.39
CA MET A 282 12.98 27.57 11.11
C MET A 282 11.78 27.05 10.32
N LEU A 283 10.78 26.48 10.99
CA LEU A 283 9.54 26.05 10.36
C LEU A 283 8.69 27.26 9.92
N GLU A 284 8.65 28.34 10.71
CA GLU A 284 8.03 29.62 10.28
C GLU A 284 8.75 30.19 9.03
N LYS A 285 10.08 30.18 9.02
CA LYS A 285 10.85 30.60 7.84
C LYS A 285 10.55 29.74 6.62
N ALA A 286 10.40 28.42 6.80
CA ALA A 286 9.97 27.51 5.73
C ALA A 286 8.63 27.94 5.16
N ARG A 287 7.63 28.25 6.01
CA ARG A 287 6.32 28.76 5.57
C ARG A 287 6.42 30.10 4.82
N GLN A 288 7.23 31.01 5.28
CA GLN A 288 7.49 32.30 4.61
C GLN A 288 8.11 32.09 3.22
N GLN A 289 8.89 31.04 3.01
CA GLN A 289 9.43 30.64 1.70
C GLN A 289 8.45 29.85 0.84
N GLY A 290 7.22 29.61 1.32
CA GLY A 290 6.20 28.83 0.60
C GLY A 290 6.37 27.30 0.71
N ILE A 291 7.24 26.82 1.58
CA ILE A 291 7.43 25.41 1.87
C ILE A 291 6.32 24.96 2.83
N LEU A 292 5.56 23.92 2.48
CA LEU A 292 4.49 23.39 3.31
C LEU A 292 5.05 22.60 4.48
N VAL A 293 4.44 22.79 5.66
CA VAL A 293 4.83 22.07 6.88
C VAL A 293 3.66 21.21 7.36
N VAL A 294 3.92 19.92 7.51
CA VAL A 294 3.01 18.95 8.11
C VAL A 294 3.59 18.49 9.43
N ARG A 295 2.84 18.69 10.51
CA ARG A 295 3.15 18.09 11.81
C ARG A 295 2.67 16.64 11.83
N SER A 296 3.57 15.73 12.12
CA SER A 296 3.30 14.32 12.39
C SER A 296 4.03 13.93 13.69
N SER A 297 3.95 12.70 14.10
CA SER A 297 4.59 12.23 15.31
C SER A 297 5.50 11.04 15.07
N ARG A 298 6.61 10.97 15.82
CA ARG A 298 7.43 9.77 15.94
C ARG A 298 6.78 8.67 16.79
N VAL A 299 5.68 9.01 17.50
CA VAL A 299 4.87 8.03 18.23
C VAL A 299 4.07 7.23 17.20
N PRO A 300 4.13 5.89 17.23
CA PRO A 300 3.58 5.05 16.15
C PRO A 300 2.05 4.96 16.13
N THR A 301 1.37 5.37 17.20
CA THR A 301 -0.09 5.23 17.33
C THR A 301 -0.73 6.52 17.86
N GLY A 302 -2.01 6.68 17.55
CA GLY A 302 -2.77 7.88 17.88
C GLY A 302 -2.63 8.99 16.84
N PRO A 303 -3.59 9.90 16.76
CA PRO A 303 -3.55 11.00 15.80
C PRO A 303 -2.68 12.16 16.25
N THR A 304 -2.05 12.85 15.32
CA THR A 304 -1.57 14.22 15.52
C THR A 304 -2.74 15.17 15.26
N THR A 305 -3.23 15.82 16.32
CA THR A 305 -4.44 16.63 16.26
C THR A 305 -4.15 18.09 15.89
N LEU A 306 -5.10 18.69 15.19
CA LEU A 306 -5.05 20.09 14.80
C LEU A 306 -5.28 21.00 16.02
N ASP A 307 -4.56 22.13 16.09
CA ASP A 307 -4.74 23.19 17.11
C ASP A 307 -4.71 22.68 18.57
N ALA A 308 -3.82 21.70 18.87
CA ALA A 308 -3.63 21.21 20.21
C ALA A 308 -2.65 22.12 21.02
N GLU A 309 -1.39 21.67 21.19
CA GLU A 309 -0.35 22.49 21.82
C GLU A 309 0.31 23.48 20.84
N VAL A 310 0.14 23.27 19.52
CA VAL A 310 0.61 24.13 18.46
C VAL A 310 -0.59 24.79 17.78
N ASP A 311 -0.57 26.12 17.67
CA ASP A 311 -1.57 26.87 16.91
C ASP A 311 -1.32 26.75 15.41
N ASP A 312 -1.86 25.70 14.81
CA ASP A 312 -1.67 25.38 13.38
C ASP A 312 -2.25 26.47 12.46
N ASN A 313 -3.33 27.12 12.87
CA ASN A 313 -3.94 28.22 12.10
C ASN A 313 -2.99 29.42 12.03
N LYS A 314 -2.36 29.81 13.12
CA LYS A 314 -1.40 30.91 13.17
C LYS A 314 -0.18 30.64 12.28
N TYR A 315 0.36 29.45 12.37
CA TYR A 315 1.59 29.08 11.67
C TYR A 315 1.35 28.48 10.27
N GLN A 316 0.08 28.27 9.89
CA GLN A 316 -0.33 27.64 8.64
C GLN A 316 0.29 26.24 8.47
N PHE A 317 0.35 25.49 9.56
CA PHE A 317 0.80 24.10 9.56
C PHE A 317 -0.38 23.15 9.29
N VAL A 318 -0.08 21.96 8.86
CA VAL A 318 -1.03 20.88 8.62
C VAL A 318 -0.79 19.79 9.66
N ALA A 319 -1.85 19.25 10.25
CA ALA A 319 -1.76 18.10 11.14
C ALA A 319 -1.96 16.78 10.36
N SER A 320 -1.08 15.80 10.56
CA SER A 320 -1.07 14.55 9.79
C SER A 320 -2.19 13.57 10.16
N GLN A 321 -2.98 13.87 11.17
CA GLN A 321 -3.98 12.94 11.71
C GLN A 321 -3.33 11.58 12.08
N GLU A 322 -3.85 10.46 11.61
CA GLU A 322 -3.35 9.12 11.91
C GLU A 322 -2.13 8.70 11.08
N LEU A 323 -1.71 9.52 10.11
CA LEU A 323 -0.59 9.17 9.24
C LEU A 323 0.74 9.35 9.97
N ASN A 324 1.53 8.29 10.00
CA ASN A 324 2.92 8.36 10.44
C ASN A 324 3.76 9.25 9.48
N PRO A 325 4.96 9.69 9.86
CA PRO A 325 5.74 10.66 9.09
C PRO A 325 5.98 10.24 7.64
N GLN A 326 6.28 8.97 7.37
CA GLN A 326 6.57 8.48 6.02
C GLN A 326 5.32 8.49 5.13
N LYS A 327 4.15 8.12 5.61
CA LYS A 327 2.89 8.22 4.85
C LYS A 327 2.41 9.66 4.73
N ALA A 328 2.58 10.47 5.76
CA ALA A 328 2.33 11.91 5.68
C ALA A 328 3.18 12.57 4.57
N ARG A 329 4.44 12.14 4.41
CA ARG A 329 5.30 12.56 3.31
C ARG A 329 4.70 12.17 1.95
N VAL A 330 4.25 10.94 1.80
CA VAL A 330 3.62 10.45 0.55
C VAL A 330 2.38 11.30 0.20
N LEU A 331 1.49 11.53 1.17
CA LEU A 331 0.30 12.33 0.93
C LEU A 331 0.65 13.78 0.60
N LEU A 332 1.60 14.39 1.29
CA LEU A 332 2.03 15.75 1.01
C LEU A 332 2.65 15.89 -0.39
N MET A 333 3.45 14.92 -0.85
CA MET A 333 3.98 14.91 -2.22
C MET A 333 2.86 14.91 -3.26
N LEU A 334 1.84 14.09 -3.07
CA LEU A 334 0.69 14.04 -3.98
C LEU A 334 -0.18 15.31 -3.89
N ALA A 335 -0.45 15.81 -2.69
CA ALA A 335 -1.21 17.04 -2.47
C ALA A 335 -0.56 18.25 -3.13
N LEU A 336 0.76 18.37 -3.06
CA LEU A 336 1.54 19.43 -3.70
C LEU A 336 1.48 19.40 -5.23
N THR A 337 1.08 18.30 -5.86
CA THR A 337 0.79 18.27 -7.32
C THR A 337 -0.52 18.97 -7.67
N LYS A 338 -1.39 19.22 -6.68
CA LYS A 338 -2.71 19.82 -6.84
C LYS A 338 -2.79 21.26 -6.35
N THR A 339 -2.18 21.57 -5.20
CA THR A 339 -2.31 22.87 -4.55
C THR A 339 -1.16 23.17 -3.60
N LYS A 340 -0.94 24.46 -3.32
CA LYS A 340 -0.07 24.94 -2.24
C LYS A 340 -0.87 25.62 -1.12
N ASP A 341 -2.18 25.58 -1.18
CA ASP A 341 -3.06 26.09 -0.13
C ASP A 341 -3.07 25.10 1.04
N TRP A 342 -2.55 25.52 2.20
CA TRP A 342 -2.42 24.66 3.37
C TRP A 342 -3.77 24.15 3.91
N LYS A 343 -4.85 24.95 3.77
CA LYS A 343 -6.20 24.53 4.19
C LYS A 343 -6.73 23.40 3.33
N LYS A 344 -6.55 23.49 2.00
CA LYS A 344 -6.91 22.40 1.08
C LYS A 344 -6.04 21.17 1.30
N ILE A 345 -4.78 21.34 1.65
CA ILE A 345 -3.91 20.22 2.03
C ILE A 345 -4.41 19.58 3.32
N GLN A 346 -4.82 20.36 4.34
CA GLN A 346 -5.42 19.81 5.55
C GLN A 346 -6.69 19.01 5.25
N GLU A 347 -7.52 19.46 4.30
CA GLU A 347 -8.70 18.69 3.86
C GLU A 347 -8.30 17.31 3.31
N TYR A 348 -7.20 17.22 2.53
CA TYR A 348 -6.67 15.93 2.09
C TYR A 348 -6.28 15.04 3.29
N PHE A 349 -5.57 15.57 4.27
CA PHE A 349 -5.18 14.82 5.46
C PHE A 349 -6.38 14.37 6.33
N ASN A 350 -7.52 15.03 6.23
CA ASN A 350 -8.73 14.64 6.94
C ASN A 350 -9.45 13.45 6.26
N VAL A 351 -9.33 13.30 4.95
CA VAL A 351 -10.12 12.32 4.17
C VAL A 351 -9.32 11.12 3.69
N TYR A 352 -7.99 11.25 3.59
CA TYR A 352 -7.07 10.19 3.20
C TYR A 352 -6.28 9.61 4.42
#